data_f9f1f55d23d90ff211d6045fc8be3168
#
_entry.id   f9f1f55d23d90ff211d6045fc8be3168
#
_cell.length_a   1.000
_cell.length_b   1.000
_cell.length_c   1.000
_cell.angle_alpha   90.00
_cell.angle_beta   90.00
_cell.angle_gamma   90.00
#
_symmetry.space_group_name_H-M   'P 1'
#
loop_
_entity.id
_entity.type
_entity.pdbx_description
1 polymer ?
#
loop_
_entity_poly.entity_id
_entity_poly.type
_entity_poly.pdbx_seq_one_letter_code
_entity_poly.pdbx_strand_id
1 'polypeptide(L)'
;MYLADLHIHSKYSRATSRDLEPERLSDWARRKGIGLVGTGDFTHPAWRAELKETLTEAEEGLYRLRDGPADAPRFVVTGEISTIYKKDGKVRKVHSLILLPHLEAAENLSRRLEAIGNIRSDGRPILSLIHI
;
A
#
# COMPACT_ATOMS: atom_id res chain seq x y z
N MET A 1 8.00 -9.57 20.70
CA MET A 1 8.23 -8.26 20.07
C MET A 1 8.14 -8.45 18.56
N TYR A 2 7.33 -7.64 17.89
CA TYR A 2 7.23 -7.64 16.44
C TYR A 2 7.94 -6.43 15.88
N LEU A 3 8.70 -6.62 14.80
CA LEU A 3 9.18 -5.53 13.96
C LEU A 3 8.21 -5.39 12.79
N ALA A 4 7.79 -4.17 12.50
CA ALA A 4 6.89 -3.87 11.41
C ALA A 4 7.48 -2.78 10.51
N ASP A 5 7.32 -2.97 9.19
CA ASP A 5 7.57 -1.93 8.19
C ASP A 5 6.26 -1.68 7.43
N LEU A 6 5.57 -0.59 7.79
CA LEU A 6 4.24 -0.28 7.29
C LEU A 6 4.24 0.72 6.14
N HIS A 7 5.36 1.38 5.88
CA HIS A 7 5.47 2.42 4.86
C HIS A 7 6.42 2.00 3.75
N ILE A 8 5.95 1.16 2.88
CA ILE A 8 6.67 0.70 1.69
C ILE A 8 5.93 1.05 0.41
N HIS A 9 6.59 0.84 -0.71
CA HIS A 9 6.02 1.00 -2.05
C HIS A 9 6.21 -0.27 -2.86
N SER A 10 5.33 -0.50 -3.83
CA SER A 10 5.41 -1.59 -4.78
C SER A 10 6.20 -1.22 -6.05
N LYS A 11 6.34 -2.17 -6.94
CA LYS A 11 6.90 -1.94 -8.29
C LYS A 11 6.10 -0.95 -9.15
N TYR A 12 4.89 -0.60 -8.74
CA TYR A 12 4.02 0.36 -9.45
C TYR A 12 4.23 1.81 -9.03
N SER A 13 5.01 2.07 -7.98
CA SER A 13 5.43 3.42 -7.61
C SER A 13 6.63 3.87 -8.42
N ARG A 14 6.70 5.19 -8.68
CA ARG A 14 7.84 5.78 -9.37
C ARG A 14 9.13 5.64 -8.56
N ALA A 15 10.24 5.43 -9.26
CA ALA A 15 11.57 5.33 -8.68
C ALA A 15 11.73 4.16 -7.69
N THR A 16 10.97 3.09 -7.85
CA THR A 16 11.08 1.86 -7.09
C THR A 16 11.64 0.72 -7.94
N SER A 17 12.12 -0.34 -7.29
CA SER A 17 12.55 -1.55 -8.00
C SER A 17 11.36 -2.28 -8.62
N ARG A 18 11.57 -2.85 -9.80
CA ARG A 18 10.59 -3.74 -10.46
C ARG A 18 10.42 -5.07 -9.71
N ASP A 19 11.34 -5.40 -8.80
CA ASP A 19 11.33 -6.63 -8.00
C ASP A 19 10.51 -6.50 -6.70
N LEU A 20 9.83 -5.35 -6.48
CA LEU A 20 8.98 -5.15 -5.31
C LEU A 20 7.61 -5.83 -5.51
N GLU A 21 7.64 -7.14 -5.50
CA GLU A 21 6.52 -8.07 -5.60
C GLU A 21 6.24 -8.71 -4.22
N PRO A 22 5.04 -9.26 -3.96
CA PRO A 22 4.70 -9.82 -2.67
C PRO A 22 5.67 -10.89 -2.16
N GLU A 23 6.13 -11.77 -3.04
CA GLU A 23 7.07 -12.85 -2.73
C GLU A 23 8.44 -12.29 -2.29
N ARG A 24 8.94 -11.29 -3.02
CA ARG A 24 10.21 -10.63 -2.70
C ARG A 24 10.12 -9.84 -1.40
N LEU A 25 9.01 -9.14 -1.19
CA LEU A 25 8.75 -8.41 0.06
C LEU A 25 8.72 -9.37 1.25
N SER A 26 8.05 -10.51 1.13
CA SER A 26 8.02 -11.54 2.16
C SER A 26 9.41 -12.12 2.47
N ASP A 27 10.19 -12.45 1.43
CA ASP A 27 11.55 -12.98 1.59
C ASP A 27 12.47 -11.98 2.29
N TRP A 28 12.47 -10.72 1.86
CA TRP A 28 13.27 -9.67 2.49
C TRP A 28 12.83 -9.36 3.92
N ALA A 29 11.51 -9.34 4.18
CA ALA A 29 10.99 -9.16 5.52
C ALA A 29 11.51 -10.25 6.46
N ARG A 30 11.44 -11.51 6.04
CA ARG A 30 11.95 -12.64 6.81
C ARG A 30 13.45 -12.52 7.08
N ARG A 31 14.25 -12.17 6.07
CA ARG A 31 15.70 -11.97 6.22
C ARG A 31 16.06 -10.84 7.19
N LYS A 32 15.24 -9.79 7.26
CA LYS A 32 15.42 -8.65 8.15
C LYS A 32 14.78 -8.84 9.54
N GLY A 33 14.10 -9.95 9.78
CA GLY A 33 13.38 -10.19 11.03
C GLY A 33 12.11 -9.36 11.19
N ILE A 34 11.53 -8.87 10.07
CA ILE A 34 10.28 -8.11 10.06
C ILE A 34 9.12 -9.09 10.00
N GLY A 35 8.25 -9.05 11.00
CA GLY A 35 7.09 -9.93 11.09
C GLY A 35 5.83 -9.38 10.41
N LEU A 36 5.74 -8.07 10.23
CA LEU A 36 4.60 -7.40 9.63
C LEU A 36 5.05 -6.37 8.59
N VAL A 37 4.53 -6.49 7.37
CA VAL A 37 4.86 -5.62 6.24
C VAL A 37 3.59 -4.96 5.71
N GLY A 38 3.62 -3.65 5.47
CA GLY A 38 2.60 -2.99 4.69
C GLY A 38 2.67 -3.44 3.22
N THR A 39 1.53 -3.54 2.55
CA THR A 39 1.53 -3.83 1.10
C THR A 39 2.02 -2.64 0.27
N GLY A 40 1.81 -1.42 0.77
CA GLY A 40 1.95 -0.21 -0.02
C GLY A 40 0.91 -0.13 -1.14
N ASP A 41 0.80 1.01 -1.75
CA ASP A 41 0.22 1.26 -3.07
C ASP A 41 -1.18 0.68 -3.33
N PHE A 42 -2.02 0.55 -2.29
CA PHE A 42 -3.33 -0.10 -2.41
C PHE A 42 -4.25 0.57 -3.45
N THR A 43 -4.00 1.82 -3.80
CA THR A 43 -4.82 2.55 -4.78
C THR A 43 -4.57 2.08 -6.22
N HIS A 44 -3.42 1.47 -6.51
CA HIS A 44 -3.09 1.02 -7.86
C HIS A 44 -3.86 -0.26 -8.22
N PRO A 45 -4.69 -0.25 -9.28
CA PRO A 45 -5.58 -1.38 -9.58
C PRO A 45 -4.82 -2.67 -9.92
N ALA A 46 -3.73 -2.61 -10.66
CA ALA A 46 -2.93 -3.78 -11.00
C ALA A 46 -2.26 -4.38 -9.76
N TRP A 47 -1.81 -3.53 -8.81
CA TRP A 47 -1.25 -4.01 -7.56
C TRP A 47 -2.30 -4.73 -6.70
N ARG A 48 -3.50 -4.15 -6.56
CA ARG A 48 -4.61 -4.83 -5.87
C ARG A 48 -4.95 -6.19 -6.46
N ALA A 49 -4.97 -6.29 -7.81
CA ALA A 49 -5.22 -7.57 -8.48
C ALA A 49 -4.14 -8.59 -8.13
N GLU A 50 -2.87 -8.20 -8.18
CA GLU A 50 -1.74 -9.05 -7.81
C GLU A 50 -1.79 -9.49 -6.34
N LEU A 51 -2.12 -8.56 -5.42
CA LEU A 51 -2.29 -8.90 -4.01
C LEU A 51 -3.42 -9.92 -3.77
N LYS A 52 -4.56 -9.77 -4.47
CA LYS A 52 -5.66 -10.74 -4.38
C LYS A 52 -5.26 -12.13 -4.87
N GLU A 53 -4.40 -12.21 -5.86
CA GLU A 53 -3.95 -13.46 -6.46
C GLU A 53 -2.91 -14.15 -5.59
N THR A 54 -1.97 -13.39 -5.00
CA THR A 54 -0.80 -13.91 -4.30
C THR A 54 -0.99 -14.06 -2.78
N LEU A 55 -1.90 -13.29 -2.19
CA LEU A 55 -2.13 -13.29 -0.75
C LEU A 55 -3.41 -14.03 -0.37
N THR A 56 -3.43 -14.55 0.84
CA THR A 56 -4.62 -15.11 1.50
C THR A 56 -4.73 -14.57 2.92
N GLU A 57 -5.94 -14.46 3.45
CA GLU A 57 -6.14 -14.09 4.85
C GLU A 57 -5.48 -15.11 5.78
N ALA A 58 -4.80 -14.62 6.80
CA ALA A 58 -4.16 -15.42 7.84
C ALA A 58 -4.85 -15.22 9.20
N GLU A 59 -4.92 -13.99 9.65
CA GLU A 59 -5.68 -13.53 10.81
C GLU A 59 -6.55 -12.34 10.39
N GLU A 60 -7.49 -11.92 11.22
CA GLU A 60 -8.34 -10.78 10.94
C GLU A 60 -7.50 -9.52 10.62
N GLY A 61 -7.68 -8.97 9.42
CA GLY A 61 -6.95 -7.80 8.94
C GLY A 61 -5.52 -8.07 8.45
N LEU A 62 -5.06 -9.31 8.51
CA LEU A 62 -3.71 -9.70 8.10
C LEU A 62 -3.73 -10.78 7.02
N TYR A 63 -2.78 -10.67 6.12
CA TYR A 63 -2.58 -11.58 4.99
C TYR A 63 -1.21 -12.26 5.07
N ARG A 64 -1.05 -13.35 4.35
CA ARG A 64 0.22 -14.00 4.08
C ARG A 64 0.30 -14.45 2.61
N LEU A 65 1.46 -14.82 2.15
CA LEU A 65 1.58 -15.49 0.86
C LEU A 65 0.74 -16.78 0.85
N ARG A 66 -0.04 -16.95 -0.21
CA ARG A 66 -0.92 -18.12 -0.39
C ARG A 66 -0.14 -19.43 -0.37
N ASP A 67 0.95 -19.48 -1.10
CA ASP A 67 1.81 -20.64 -1.25
C ASP A 67 3.02 -20.62 -0.29
N GLY A 68 3.02 -19.69 0.67
CA GLY A 68 4.09 -19.56 1.65
C GLY A 68 3.88 -20.42 2.91
N PRO A 69 4.94 -20.58 3.74
CA PRO A 69 4.83 -21.27 5.01
C PRO A 69 3.90 -20.53 5.99
N ALA A 70 3.31 -21.25 6.94
CA ALA A 70 2.36 -20.71 7.90
C ALA A 70 2.96 -19.61 8.80
N ASP A 71 4.27 -19.66 9.04
CA ASP A 71 5.04 -18.70 9.84
C ASP A 71 5.65 -17.54 9.00
N ALA A 72 5.27 -17.45 7.71
CA ALA A 72 5.70 -16.34 6.86
C ALA A 72 5.30 -14.98 7.44
N PRO A 73 6.05 -13.91 7.13
CA PRO A 73 5.66 -12.54 7.48
C PRO A 73 4.22 -12.24 7.07
N ARG A 74 3.55 -11.45 7.89
CA ARG A 74 2.18 -10.97 7.61
C ARG A 74 2.23 -9.69 6.81
N PHE A 75 1.19 -9.49 6.00
CA PHE A 75 0.93 -8.26 5.28
C PHE A 75 -0.31 -7.58 5.85
N VAL A 76 -0.25 -6.25 5.95
CA VAL A 76 -1.41 -5.39 6.18
C VAL A 76 -1.58 -4.47 4.97
N VAL A 77 -2.82 -4.24 4.57
CA VAL A 77 -3.10 -3.38 3.40
C VAL A 77 -2.79 -1.93 3.74
N THR A 78 -1.82 -1.35 3.04
CA THR A 78 -1.40 0.04 3.27
C THR A 78 -1.24 0.79 1.96
N GLY A 79 -1.13 2.11 2.07
CA GLY A 79 -0.75 2.98 0.96
C GLY A 79 -0.51 4.40 1.43
N GLU A 80 0.31 5.12 0.69
CA GLU A 80 0.57 6.54 0.89
C GLU A 80 -0.27 7.37 -0.07
N ILE A 81 -0.93 8.40 0.45
CA ILE A 81 -1.59 9.43 -0.34
C ILE A 81 -0.96 10.77 -0.01
N SER A 82 -0.51 11.48 -1.05
CA SER A 82 -0.03 12.84 -0.93
C SER A 82 -1.15 13.82 -1.25
N THR A 83 -1.41 14.76 -0.37
CA THR A 83 -2.36 15.86 -0.60
C THR A 83 -1.63 17.19 -0.69
N ILE A 84 -2.04 18.04 -1.64
CA ILE A 84 -1.49 19.37 -1.84
C ILE A 84 -2.61 20.38 -1.64
N TYR A 85 -2.38 21.39 -0.79
CA TYR A 85 -3.33 22.46 -0.53
C TYR A 85 -2.61 23.79 -0.30
N LYS A 86 -3.37 24.91 -0.34
CA LYS A 86 -2.87 26.23 0.00
C LYS A 86 -3.37 26.65 1.39
N LYS A 87 -2.46 27.18 2.20
CA LYS A 87 -2.79 27.82 3.47
C LYS A 87 -1.87 29.01 3.69
N ASP A 88 -2.44 30.16 4.04
CA ASP A 88 -1.70 31.42 4.29
C ASP A 88 -0.78 31.81 3.12
N GLY A 89 -1.28 31.68 1.89
CA GLY A 89 -0.53 32.00 0.65
C GLY A 89 0.58 31.01 0.30
N LYS A 90 0.78 29.95 1.09
CA LYS A 90 1.83 28.95 0.88
C LYS A 90 1.25 27.59 0.49
N VAL A 91 1.93 26.92 -0.45
CA VAL A 91 1.61 25.54 -0.81
C VAL A 91 2.11 24.60 0.29
N ARG A 92 1.25 23.71 0.72
CA ARG A 92 1.54 22.64 1.69
C ARG A 92 1.35 21.29 1.01
N LYS A 93 2.21 20.36 1.36
CA LYS A 93 2.11 18.95 0.94
C LYS A 93 2.14 18.06 2.17
N VAL A 94 1.17 17.17 2.27
CA VAL A 94 1.07 16.20 3.37
C VAL A 94 1.05 14.80 2.78
N HIS A 95 1.86 13.92 3.36
CA HIS A 95 1.85 12.50 3.07
C HIS A 95 1.11 11.77 4.20
N SER A 96 0.05 11.08 3.84
CA SER A 96 -0.76 10.30 4.77
C SER A 96 -0.58 8.82 4.49
N LEU A 97 -0.13 8.10 5.50
CA LEU A 97 -0.12 6.64 5.46
C LEU A 97 -1.48 6.11 5.92
N ILE A 98 -2.10 5.29 5.09
CA ILE A 98 -3.41 4.70 5.34
C ILE A 98 -3.24 3.20 5.52
N LEU A 99 -3.85 2.67 6.58
CA LEU A 99 -3.94 1.25 6.87
C LEU A 99 -5.40 0.82 6.73
N LEU A 100 -5.62 -0.31 6.10
CA LEU A 100 -6.96 -0.81 5.81
C LEU A 100 -7.13 -2.25 6.33
N PRO A 101 -8.34 -2.60 6.80
CA PRO A 101 -8.56 -3.91 7.42
C PRO A 101 -8.53 -5.07 6.40
N HIS A 102 -8.83 -4.80 5.12
CA HIS A 102 -8.85 -5.84 4.08
C HIS A 102 -8.83 -5.24 2.67
N LEU A 103 -8.59 -6.09 1.67
CA LEU A 103 -8.48 -5.69 0.26
C LEU A 103 -9.77 -5.12 -0.32
N GLU A 104 -10.93 -5.55 0.15
CA GLU A 104 -12.22 -4.98 -0.26
C GLU A 104 -12.36 -3.52 0.20
N ALA A 105 -11.94 -3.20 1.42
CA ALA A 105 -11.90 -1.81 1.89
C ALA A 105 -10.97 -0.95 1.03
N ALA A 106 -9.84 -1.51 0.59
CA ALA A 106 -8.93 -0.83 -0.34
C ALA A 106 -9.58 -0.52 -1.68
N GLU A 107 -10.34 -1.45 -2.23
CA GLU A 107 -11.09 -1.24 -3.48
C GLU A 107 -12.17 -0.16 -3.33
N ASN A 108 -12.92 -0.20 -2.24
CA ASN A 108 -13.97 0.77 -1.95
C ASN A 108 -13.41 2.18 -1.76
N LEU A 109 -12.33 2.33 -1.00
CA LEU A 109 -11.66 3.62 -0.82
C LEU A 109 -11.05 4.13 -2.14
N SER A 110 -10.41 3.25 -2.91
CA SER A 110 -9.83 3.60 -4.20
C SER A 110 -10.87 4.15 -5.17
N ARG A 111 -12.05 3.56 -5.23
CA ARG A 111 -13.17 4.06 -6.04
C ARG A 111 -13.58 5.48 -5.67
N ARG A 112 -13.61 5.79 -4.36
CA ARG A 112 -13.91 7.15 -3.88
C ARG A 112 -12.81 8.15 -4.23
N LEU A 113 -11.54 7.74 -4.11
CA LEU A 113 -10.39 8.58 -4.45
C LEU A 113 -10.32 8.85 -5.95
N GLU A 114 -10.70 7.90 -6.78
CA GLU A 114 -10.73 8.03 -8.24
C GLU A 114 -11.71 9.12 -8.71
N ALA A 115 -12.76 9.36 -7.94
CA ALA A 115 -13.73 10.44 -8.22
C ALA A 115 -13.13 11.86 -8.02
N ILE A 116 -12.04 11.99 -7.27
CA ILE A 116 -11.40 13.28 -6.95
C ILE A 116 -9.99 13.43 -7.50
N GLY A 117 -9.43 12.40 -8.12
CA GLY A 117 -8.07 12.47 -8.67
C GLY A 117 -7.65 11.23 -9.44
N ASN A 118 -6.53 11.34 -10.14
CA ASN A 118 -5.95 10.22 -10.86
C ASN A 118 -5.10 9.36 -9.92
N ILE A 119 -5.59 8.18 -9.61
CA ILE A 119 -4.92 7.20 -8.73
C ILE A 119 -4.26 6.05 -9.51
N ARG A 120 -4.36 6.02 -10.84
CA ARG A 120 -3.90 4.89 -11.67
C ARG A 120 -2.50 5.08 -12.24
N SER A 121 -1.98 6.31 -12.19
CA SER A 121 -0.69 6.64 -12.81
C SER A 121 0.54 6.36 -11.94
N ASP A 122 0.34 6.17 -10.65
CA ASP A 122 1.39 5.93 -9.67
C ASP A 122 0.82 5.16 -8.48
N GLY A 123 1.61 4.27 -7.90
CA GLY A 123 1.25 3.53 -6.68
C GLY A 123 0.97 4.45 -5.48
N ARG A 124 1.58 5.64 -5.45
CA ARG A 124 1.29 6.69 -4.46
C ARG A 124 0.73 7.94 -5.13
N PRO A 125 -0.60 8.07 -5.20
CA PRO A 125 -1.24 9.17 -5.90
C PRO A 125 -1.04 10.50 -5.18
N ILE A 126 -1.03 11.58 -5.97
CA ILE A 126 -1.02 12.96 -5.48
C ILE A 126 -2.39 13.56 -5.76
N LEU A 127 -3.09 13.96 -4.70
CA LEU A 127 -4.40 14.62 -4.79
C LEU A 127 -4.26 16.12 -4.53
N SER A 128 -4.67 16.91 -5.50
CA SER A 128 -4.66 18.37 -5.36
C SER A 128 -5.98 18.85 -4.76
N LEU A 129 -5.91 19.54 -3.64
CA LEU A 129 -7.02 20.21 -2.99
C LEU A 129 -7.05 21.73 -3.26
N ILE A 130 -6.21 22.20 -4.20
CA ILE A 130 -6.08 23.64 -4.50
C ILE A 130 -7.33 24.18 -5.21
N HIS A 131 -8.04 23.33 -5.93
CA HIS A 131 -9.20 23.68 -6.75
C HIS A 131 -10.54 23.13 -6.23
N ILE A 132 -10.53 22.65 -5.01
CA ILE A 132 -11.75 22.17 -4.33
C ILE A 132 -12.42 23.33 -3.60
#